data_6b7bb8ef93c59e451be9a4769c8b3a9d
#
_entry.id   6b7bb8ef93c59e451be9a4769c8b3a9d
#
_cell.length_a   1.000
_cell.length_b   1.000
_cell.length_c   1.000
_cell.angle_alpha   90.00
_cell.angle_beta   90.00
_cell.angle_gamma   90.00
#
_symmetry.space_group_name_H-M   'P 1'
#
loop_
_entity.id
_entity.type
_entity.pdbx_description
1 polymer ?
#
loop_
_entity_poly.entity_id
_entity_poly.type
_entity_poly.pdbx_seq_one_letter_code
_entity_poly.pdbx_strand_id
1 'polypeptide(L)'
;MFRFEDPQYLYLLVIVVVLAIIRFLTYRNQKRRLRKFGDPELVEQLMPLVSRWRPGVKFWLLEGALALLIVMLARPQFGKAISQQTKAGIETIIAIDVSNSMMAVDKATDGNLSRMDRAKMIVGKLIDQFNNDRVGLVAFAGDAFIQLPITSDFVSAKMFLNNFSPALIVNQGTDLAKAIRTASFCFTQREHVGKAIILITDGEDHEGEAIDAAKEAREAGRNIYVLGIGSPKGSLVPNPDPRQGGYMIDNTGQQVMSRLNEEICREIAQAGGGAYIHVENNATAQKQLQEALDKLEKAESTVYSDFDEQFQAVGLLALLLLIIEICILDRRNPTMKKLKLFKR
;
A
#
# COMPACT_ATOMS: atom_id res chain seq x y z
N MET A 1 12.35 -17.12 8.17
CA MET A 1 13.51 -17.68 7.45
C MET A 1 14.75 -16.89 7.80
N PHE A 2 15.92 -17.56 7.95
CA PHE A 2 17.21 -16.88 8.16
C PHE A 2 17.93 -16.78 6.81
N ARG A 3 18.41 -15.59 6.47
CA ARG A 3 19.22 -15.38 5.26
C ARG A 3 20.26 -14.28 5.52
N PHE A 4 21.31 -14.27 4.71
CA PHE A 4 22.24 -13.15 4.64
C PHE A 4 21.87 -12.30 3.42
N GLU A 5 21.88 -10.98 3.58
CA GLU A 5 21.66 -10.07 2.45
C GLU A 5 22.85 -10.12 1.48
N ASP A 6 24.05 -10.05 2.04
CA ASP A 6 25.30 -10.05 1.30
C ASP A 6 26.19 -11.25 1.65
N PRO A 7 25.89 -12.48 1.19
CA PRO A 7 26.63 -13.68 1.54
C PRO A 7 28.10 -13.66 1.07
N GLN A 8 28.46 -12.76 0.15
CA GLN A 8 29.80 -12.61 -0.37
C GLN A 8 30.82 -12.26 0.73
N TYR A 9 30.43 -11.51 1.76
CA TYR A 9 31.33 -11.17 2.87
C TYR A 9 31.70 -12.35 3.74
N LEU A 10 30.96 -13.46 3.71
CA LEU A 10 31.31 -14.67 4.44
C LEU A 10 32.63 -15.31 3.94
N TYR A 11 33.04 -15.03 2.68
CA TYR A 11 34.36 -15.47 2.20
C TYR A 11 35.51 -14.86 2.99
N LEU A 12 35.32 -13.70 3.65
CA LEU A 12 36.30 -13.09 4.52
C LEU A 12 36.61 -13.93 5.76
N LEU A 13 35.75 -14.90 6.13
CA LEU A 13 36.05 -15.86 7.20
C LEU A 13 37.29 -16.69 6.93
N VAL A 14 37.72 -16.80 5.68
CA VAL A 14 39.01 -17.42 5.33
C VAL A 14 40.18 -16.70 6.01
N ILE A 15 40.09 -15.37 6.19
CA ILE A 15 41.12 -14.58 6.89
C ILE A 15 41.26 -15.04 8.33
N VAL A 16 40.14 -15.32 9.02
CA VAL A 16 40.13 -15.82 10.38
C VAL A 16 40.89 -17.17 10.47
N VAL A 17 40.59 -18.08 9.53
CA VAL A 17 41.29 -19.38 9.47
C VAL A 17 42.78 -19.21 9.23
N VAL A 18 43.16 -18.31 8.33
CA VAL A 18 44.59 -18.01 8.03
C VAL A 18 45.29 -17.46 9.25
N LEU A 19 44.67 -16.51 9.96
CA LEU A 19 45.24 -15.94 11.19
C LEU A 19 45.40 -17.00 12.32
N ALA A 20 44.43 -17.89 12.48
CA ALA A 20 44.52 -19.02 13.42
C ALA A 20 45.71 -19.92 13.07
N ILE A 21 45.93 -20.26 11.81
CA ILE A 21 47.02 -21.06 11.32
C ILE A 21 48.38 -20.35 11.60
N ILE A 22 48.50 -19.07 11.28
CA ILE A 22 49.70 -18.27 11.53
C ILE A 22 50.01 -18.26 13.02
N ARG A 23 49.00 -18.04 13.85
CA ARG A 23 49.15 -18.10 15.34
C ARG A 23 49.66 -19.45 15.82
N PHE A 24 49.08 -20.52 15.30
CA PHE A 24 49.50 -21.88 15.67
C PHE A 24 50.95 -22.12 15.28
N LEU A 25 51.39 -21.77 14.09
CA LEU A 25 52.75 -21.89 13.62
C LEU A 25 53.71 -21.04 14.46
N THR A 26 53.34 -19.80 14.76
CA THR A 26 54.13 -18.86 15.55
C THR A 26 54.32 -19.42 17.00
N TYR A 27 53.24 -19.91 17.61
CA TYR A 27 53.28 -20.51 18.92
C TYR A 27 54.21 -21.74 18.97
N ARG A 28 54.10 -22.60 17.92
CA ARG A 28 54.96 -23.77 17.79
C ARG A 28 56.43 -23.38 17.61
N ASN A 29 56.75 -22.35 16.84
CA ASN A 29 58.09 -21.83 16.66
C ASN A 29 58.65 -21.16 17.92
N GLN A 30 57.85 -20.39 18.65
CA GLN A 30 58.21 -19.78 19.91
C GLN A 30 58.60 -20.88 20.93
N LYS A 31 57.78 -21.93 21.06
CA LYS A 31 58.06 -23.07 21.97
C LYS A 31 59.35 -23.79 21.56
N ARG A 32 59.63 -23.94 20.25
CA ARG A 32 60.90 -24.52 19.78
C ARG A 32 62.11 -23.63 20.08
N ARG A 33 61.99 -22.29 19.92
CA ARG A 33 63.06 -21.34 20.25
C ARG A 33 63.37 -21.32 21.75
N LEU A 34 62.34 -21.31 22.59
CA LEU A 34 62.51 -21.36 24.06
C LEU A 34 63.22 -22.63 24.49
N ARG A 35 62.95 -23.80 23.92
CA ARG A 35 63.66 -25.05 24.19
C ARG A 35 65.15 -25.04 23.76
N LYS A 36 65.49 -24.20 22.76
CA LYS A 36 66.88 -24.04 22.32
C LYS A 36 67.64 -23.07 23.21
N PHE A 37 66.93 -22.18 23.95
CA PHE A 37 67.56 -21.16 24.78
C PHE A 37 67.95 -21.66 26.17
N GLY A 38 67.28 -22.71 26.67
CA GLY A 38 67.56 -23.28 27.94
C GLY A 38 66.45 -24.19 28.45
N ASP A 39 66.64 -24.72 29.66
CA ASP A 39 65.70 -25.61 30.31
C ASP A 39 64.37 -24.83 30.57
N PRO A 40 63.20 -25.34 30.12
CA PRO A 40 61.94 -24.65 30.23
C PRO A 40 61.53 -24.24 31.65
N GLU A 41 61.94 -25.02 32.64
CA GLU A 41 61.67 -24.77 34.06
C GLU A 41 62.44 -23.56 34.59
N LEU A 42 63.72 -23.42 34.23
CA LEU A 42 64.56 -22.28 34.60
C LEU A 42 64.11 -20.99 33.91
N VAL A 43 63.72 -21.06 32.66
CA VAL A 43 63.19 -19.90 31.91
C VAL A 43 61.87 -19.43 32.51
N GLU A 44 61.02 -20.31 33.02
CA GLU A 44 59.77 -19.94 33.70
C GLU A 44 60.00 -19.20 35.01
N GLN A 45 61.02 -19.56 35.79
CA GLN A 45 61.39 -18.87 37.02
C GLN A 45 61.92 -17.46 36.75
N LEU A 46 62.54 -17.22 35.62
CA LEU A 46 63.04 -15.91 35.19
C LEU A 46 61.94 -14.95 34.71
N MET A 47 60.74 -15.49 34.40
CA MET A 47 59.60 -14.71 33.92
C MET A 47 58.33 -14.88 34.78
N PRO A 48 58.36 -14.51 36.09
CA PRO A 48 57.28 -14.82 37.04
C PRO A 48 55.96 -14.06 36.75
N LEU A 49 56.02 -12.96 35.94
CA LEU A 49 54.88 -12.12 35.58
C LEU A 49 54.20 -12.53 34.28
N VAL A 50 54.80 -13.44 33.52
CA VAL A 50 54.26 -13.89 32.25
C VAL A 50 53.21 -14.98 32.47
N SER A 51 52.03 -14.76 31.94
CA SER A 51 50.96 -15.77 31.97
C SER A 51 50.99 -16.62 30.70
N ARG A 52 51.03 -17.94 30.88
CA ARG A 52 50.99 -18.89 29.72
C ARG A 52 49.65 -18.90 28.99
N TRP A 53 48.57 -18.52 29.67
CA TRP A 53 47.21 -18.71 29.22
C TRP A 53 46.61 -17.46 28.62
N ARG A 54 46.87 -16.30 29.20
CA ARG A 54 46.26 -15.01 28.83
C ARG A 54 46.48 -14.60 27.36
N PRO A 55 47.70 -14.71 26.79
CA PRO A 55 47.89 -14.35 25.38
C PRO A 55 47.09 -15.24 24.41
N GLY A 56 46.84 -16.49 24.79
CA GLY A 56 46.00 -17.41 24.04
C GLY A 56 44.51 -17.01 24.08
N VAL A 57 44.02 -16.72 25.28
CA VAL A 57 42.61 -16.27 25.47
C VAL A 57 42.37 -14.98 24.77
N LYS A 58 43.26 -14.00 24.89
CA LYS A 58 43.13 -12.69 24.16
C LYS A 58 43.05 -12.88 22.65
N PHE A 59 43.94 -13.72 22.11
CA PHE A 59 43.94 -14.02 20.70
C PHE A 59 42.59 -14.62 20.24
N TRP A 60 42.06 -15.59 20.95
CA TRP A 60 40.79 -16.23 20.58
C TRP A 60 39.58 -15.30 20.75
N LEU A 61 39.61 -14.37 21.73
CA LEU A 61 38.57 -13.36 21.88
C LEU A 61 38.59 -12.36 20.73
N LEU A 62 39.80 -11.92 20.31
CA LEU A 62 39.95 -11.00 19.19
C LEU A 62 39.54 -11.66 17.86
N GLU A 63 39.91 -12.92 17.69
CA GLU A 63 39.56 -13.73 16.54
C GLU A 63 38.02 -13.94 16.45
N GLY A 64 37.40 -14.24 17.59
CA GLY A 64 35.96 -14.37 17.69
C GLY A 64 35.23 -13.05 17.40
N ALA A 65 35.76 -11.93 17.89
CA ALA A 65 35.22 -10.62 17.58
C ALA A 65 35.34 -10.28 16.09
N LEU A 66 36.49 -10.60 15.46
CA LEU A 66 36.69 -10.44 14.02
C LEU A 66 35.70 -11.28 13.21
N ALA A 67 35.49 -12.53 13.60
CA ALA A 67 34.53 -13.41 12.94
C ALA A 67 33.10 -12.86 13.03
N LEU A 68 32.70 -12.34 14.20
CA LEU A 68 31.40 -11.71 14.40
C LEU A 68 31.24 -10.42 13.58
N LEU A 69 32.29 -9.61 13.45
CA LEU A 69 32.28 -8.43 12.60
C LEU A 69 32.10 -8.79 11.11
N ILE A 70 32.72 -9.87 10.65
CA ILE A 70 32.52 -10.38 9.30
C ILE A 70 31.08 -10.86 9.10
N VAL A 71 30.51 -11.58 10.07
CA VAL A 71 29.10 -11.98 10.04
C VAL A 71 28.17 -10.78 10.06
N MET A 72 28.51 -9.72 10.81
CA MET A 72 27.75 -8.47 10.83
C MET A 72 27.76 -7.78 9.46
N LEU A 73 28.91 -7.78 8.75
CA LEU A 73 29.03 -7.25 7.39
C LEU A 73 28.15 -8.01 6.38
N ALA A 74 27.94 -9.31 6.59
CA ALA A 74 27.06 -10.13 5.77
C ALA A 74 25.56 -9.85 6.00
N ARG A 75 25.21 -8.91 6.91
CA ARG A 75 23.86 -8.46 7.25
C ARG A 75 22.90 -9.63 7.49
N PRO A 76 23.01 -10.32 8.62
CA PRO A 76 22.09 -11.40 8.97
C PRO A 76 20.69 -10.85 9.17
N GLN A 77 19.73 -11.39 8.41
CA GLN A 77 18.33 -11.03 8.46
C GLN A 77 17.51 -12.16 9.06
N PHE A 78 16.73 -11.82 10.08
CA PHE A 78 15.76 -12.74 10.69
C PHE A 78 14.37 -12.18 10.44
N GLY A 79 13.51 -12.92 9.77
CA GLY A 79 12.13 -12.52 9.60
C GLY A 79 11.30 -13.68 9.11
N LYS A 80 10.04 -13.67 9.46
CA LYS A 80 9.04 -14.39 8.71
C LYS A 80 8.83 -13.57 7.45
N ALA A 81 9.16 -14.12 6.28
CA ALA A 81 8.58 -13.64 5.05
C ALA A 81 7.07 -13.84 5.18
N ILE A 82 6.38 -12.90 5.80
CA ILE A 82 4.96 -12.77 5.59
C ILE A 82 4.89 -12.19 4.18
N SER A 83 4.86 -13.08 3.20
CA SER A 83 4.29 -12.77 1.92
C SER A 83 2.82 -12.48 2.19
N GLN A 84 2.51 -11.31 2.73
CA GLN A 84 1.21 -10.74 2.50
C GLN A 84 1.22 -10.43 1.00
N GLN A 85 0.65 -11.33 0.23
CA GLN A 85 0.05 -10.95 -1.03
C GLN A 85 -0.99 -9.88 -0.67
N THR A 86 -0.56 -8.66 -0.58
CA THR A 86 -1.47 -7.52 -0.54
C THR A 86 -2.06 -7.53 -1.94
N LYS A 87 -3.27 -8.09 -2.06
CA LYS A 87 -4.05 -7.98 -3.29
C LYS A 87 -4.04 -6.50 -3.62
N ALA A 88 -3.38 -6.10 -4.67
CA ALA A 88 -3.51 -4.75 -5.16
C ALA A 88 -4.98 -4.58 -5.53
N GLY A 89 -5.60 -3.52 -5.02
CA GLY A 89 -6.97 -3.22 -5.31
C GLY A 89 -7.13 -2.77 -6.76
N ILE A 90 -8.37 -2.58 -7.16
CA ILE A 90 -8.73 -1.98 -8.45
C ILE A 90 -8.65 -0.44 -8.37
N GLU A 91 -8.51 0.20 -9.52
CA GLU A 91 -8.70 1.64 -9.65
C GLU A 91 -10.14 1.90 -10.12
N THR A 92 -10.89 2.64 -9.31
CA THR A 92 -12.29 2.95 -9.58
C THR A 92 -12.50 4.44 -9.70
N ILE A 93 -13.00 4.90 -10.84
CA ILE A 93 -13.48 6.28 -11.03
C ILE A 93 -14.99 6.29 -10.93
N ILE A 94 -15.52 7.09 -10.02
CA ILE A 94 -16.96 7.25 -9.83
C ILE A 94 -17.36 8.57 -10.45
N ALA A 95 -18.08 8.51 -11.55
CA ALA A 95 -18.65 9.67 -12.24
C ALA A 95 -20.12 9.81 -11.83
N ILE A 96 -20.43 10.94 -11.18
CA ILE A 96 -21.76 11.20 -10.63
C ILE A 96 -22.39 12.37 -11.40
N ASP A 97 -23.57 12.12 -11.90
CA ASP A 97 -24.42 13.12 -12.50
C ASP A 97 -24.88 14.13 -11.44
N VAL A 98 -24.61 15.41 -11.69
CA VAL A 98 -25.03 16.53 -10.84
C VAL A 98 -26.01 17.45 -11.56
N SER A 99 -26.66 16.99 -12.62
CA SER A 99 -27.71 17.73 -13.31
C SER A 99 -28.91 17.99 -12.40
N ASN A 100 -29.74 18.97 -12.77
CA ASN A 100 -30.92 19.33 -11.98
C ASN A 100 -31.91 18.15 -11.85
N SER A 101 -31.98 17.25 -12.82
CA SER A 101 -32.83 16.04 -12.77
C SER A 101 -32.51 15.14 -11.58
N MET A 102 -31.23 15.12 -11.12
CA MET A 102 -30.80 14.35 -9.93
C MET A 102 -31.35 14.90 -8.61
N MET A 103 -31.96 16.08 -8.61
CA MET A 103 -32.70 16.62 -7.43
C MET A 103 -34.12 16.06 -7.34
N ALA A 104 -34.61 15.37 -8.36
CA ALA A 104 -35.93 14.76 -8.34
C ALA A 104 -36.06 13.72 -7.23
N VAL A 105 -37.27 13.64 -6.65
CA VAL A 105 -37.62 12.67 -5.59
C VAL A 105 -38.61 11.66 -6.18
N ASP A 106 -38.19 10.38 -6.23
CA ASP A 106 -39.02 9.30 -6.74
C ASP A 106 -39.88 8.75 -5.59
N LYS A 107 -41.18 9.07 -5.60
CA LYS A 107 -42.13 8.70 -4.53
C LYS A 107 -42.33 7.20 -4.33
N ALA A 108 -41.90 6.37 -5.25
CA ALA A 108 -42.10 4.92 -5.22
C ALA A 108 -40.98 4.16 -4.48
N THR A 109 -39.91 4.82 -4.10
CA THR A 109 -38.74 4.22 -3.44
C THR A 109 -38.53 4.81 -2.06
N ASP A 110 -37.94 4.08 -1.15
CA ASP A 110 -37.72 4.36 0.28
C ASP A 110 -37.36 5.82 0.59
N GLY A 111 -38.33 6.52 1.15
CA GLY A 111 -38.10 7.83 1.77
C GLY A 111 -38.09 9.00 0.77
N ASN A 112 -38.23 10.19 1.33
CA ASN A 112 -38.28 11.48 0.62
C ASN A 112 -36.86 11.94 0.17
N LEU A 113 -36.00 11.02 -0.30
CA LEU A 113 -34.62 11.29 -0.71
C LEU A 113 -34.53 11.64 -2.19
N SER A 114 -33.71 12.63 -2.53
CA SER A 114 -33.38 12.92 -3.93
C SER A 114 -32.54 11.79 -4.54
N ARG A 115 -32.54 11.70 -5.88
CA ARG A 115 -31.66 10.78 -6.61
C ARG A 115 -30.19 11.03 -6.24
N MET A 116 -29.79 12.30 -6.10
CA MET A 116 -28.46 12.71 -5.66
C MET A 116 -28.11 12.16 -4.28
N ASP A 117 -29.00 12.27 -3.29
CA ASP A 117 -28.76 11.77 -1.94
C ASP A 117 -28.63 10.25 -1.92
N ARG A 118 -29.45 9.57 -2.74
CA ARG A 118 -29.34 8.11 -2.93
C ARG A 118 -28.00 7.73 -3.55
N ALA A 119 -27.56 8.44 -4.59
CA ALA A 119 -26.23 8.24 -5.19
C ALA A 119 -25.12 8.39 -4.16
N LYS A 120 -25.14 9.47 -3.37
CA LYS A 120 -24.16 9.68 -2.30
C LYS A 120 -24.17 8.56 -1.26
N MET A 121 -25.34 8.07 -0.86
CA MET A 121 -25.45 6.97 0.11
C MET A 121 -24.84 5.65 -0.44
N ILE A 122 -25.11 5.32 -1.70
CA ILE A 122 -24.58 4.12 -2.35
C ILE A 122 -23.07 4.21 -2.44
N VAL A 123 -22.55 5.32 -2.97
CA VAL A 123 -21.12 5.55 -3.16
C VAL A 123 -20.39 5.58 -1.81
N GLY A 124 -20.97 6.26 -0.80
CA GLY A 124 -20.40 6.31 0.53
C GLY A 124 -20.21 4.93 1.15
N LYS A 125 -21.22 4.05 1.02
CA LYS A 125 -21.15 2.66 1.48
C LYS A 125 -20.20 1.80 0.64
N LEU A 126 -20.11 2.07 -0.67
CA LEU A 126 -19.15 1.39 -1.54
C LEU A 126 -17.71 1.71 -1.14
N ILE A 127 -17.42 2.99 -0.90
CA ILE A 127 -16.09 3.45 -0.42
C ILE A 127 -15.73 2.79 0.92
N ASP A 128 -16.70 2.53 1.81
CA ASP A 128 -16.47 1.84 3.09
C ASP A 128 -16.03 0.38 2.92
N GLN A 129 -16.31 -0.23 1.79
CA GLN A 129 -15.96 -1.62 1.48
C GLN A 129 -14.61 -1.74 0.77
N PHE A 130 -14.06 -0.64 0.29
CA PHE A 130 -12.74 -0.61 -0.33
C PHE A 130 -11.65 -0.83 0.73
N ASN A 131 -10.78 -1.82 0.48
CA ASN A 131 -9.68 -2.12 1.40
C ASN A 131 -8.33 -1.67 0.84
N ASN A 132 -8.00 -2.11 -0.38
CA ASN A 132 -6.76 -1.78 -1.07
C ASN A 132 -7.02 -1.08 -2.40
N ASP A 133 -8.28 -0.71 -2.65
CA ASP A 133 -8.72 -0.05 -3.86
C ASP A 133 -8.33 1.43 -3.85
N ARG A 134 -8.36 2.03 -5.01
CA ARG A 134 -8.16 3.47 -5.18
C ARG A 134 -9.40 4.04 -5.82
N VAL A 135 -9.80 5.21 -5.36
CA VAL A 135 -11.00 5.88 -5.84
C VAL A 135 -10.70 7.28 -6.35
N GLY A 136 -11.31 7.66 -7.44
CA GLY A 136 -11.37 9.03 -7.92
C GLY A 136 -12.83 9.44 -8.15
N LEU A 137 -13.11 10.74 -8.09
CA LEU A 137 -14.46 11.29 -8.25
C LEU A 137 -14.51 12.30 -9.37
N VAL A 138 -15.50 12.14 -10.23
CA VAL A 138 -15.84 13.05 -11.34
C VAL A 138 -17.29 13.52 -11.15
N ALA A 139 -17.51 14.81 -11.20
CA ALA A 139 -18.84 15.39 -11.29
C ALA A 139 -19.13 15.75 -12.75
N PHE A 140 -20.30 15.45 -13.24
CA PHE A 140 -20.68 15.82 -14.60
C PHE A 140 -22.15 16.26 -14.70
N ALA A 141 -22.41 17.08 -15.69
CA ALA A 141 -23.71 17.53 -16.17
C ALA A 141 -23.55 17.84 -17.66
N GLY A 142 -23.81 19.04 -18.14
CA GLY A 142 -23.40 19.49 -19.47
C GLY A 142 -21.90 19.63 -19.70
N ASP A 143 -21.11 19.63 -18.59
CA ASP A 143 -19.65 19.54 -18.55
C ASP A 143 -19.21 18.50 -17.53
N ALA A 144 -17.94 18.05 -17.59
CA ALA A 144 -17.40 17.08 -16.66
C ALA A 144 -16.09 17.57 -16.02
N PHE A 145 -15.99 17.47 -14.70
CA PHE A 145 -14.84 17.94 -13.92
C PHE A 145 -14.35 16.91 -12.92
N ILE A 146 -13.04 16.77 -12.82
CA ILE A 146 -12.39 15.94 -11.80
C ILE A 146 -12.50 16.65 -10.46
N GLN A 147 -13.25 16.07 -9.52
CA GLN A 147 -13.38 16.59 -8.15
C GLN A 147 -12.30 16.03 -7.24
N LEU A 148 -11.95 14.78 -7.45
CA LEU A 148 -10.89 14.09 -6.69
C LEU A 148 -10.10 13.18 -7.65
N PRO A 149 -8.79 13.42 -7.84
CA PRO A 149 -7.92 12.47 -8.51
C PRO A 149 -7.85 11.13 -7.77
N ILE A 150 -7.41 10.07 -8.46
CA ILE A 150 -7.28 8.73 -7.87
C ILE A 150 -6.43 8.78 -6.60
N THR A 151 -7.03 8.32 -5.50
CA THR A 151 -6.39 8.27 -4.17
C THR A 151 -6.82 7.03 -3.40
N SER A 152 -6.06 6.67 -2.38
CA SER A 152 -6.42 5.70 -1.35
C SER A 152 -6.95 6.36 -0.07
N ASP A 153 -7.08 7.69 -0.05
CA ASP A 153 -7.66 8.43 1.07
C ASP A 153 -9.19 8.45 0.97
N PHE A 154 -9.81 7.46 1.59
CA PHE A 154 -11.27 7.31 1.59
C PHE A 154 -11.99 8.37 2.44
N VAL A 155 -11.29 8.98 3.41
CA VAL A 155 -11.85 10.05 4.23
C VAL A 155 -12.06 11.29 3.36
N SER A 156 -11.03 11.68 2.63
CA SER A 156 -11.13 12.78 1.65
C SER A 156 -12.16 12.47 0.58
N ALA A 157 -12.21 11.23 0.06
CA ALA A 157 -13.18 10.84 -0.95
C ALA A 157 -14.63 11.07 -0.47
N LYS A 158 -14.96 10.67 0.75
CA LYS A 158 -16.29 10.92 1.33
C LYS A 158 -16.56 12.40 1.57
N MET A 159 -15.56 13.16 1.97
CA MET A 159 -15.71 14.60 2.16
C MET A 159 -16.04 15.30 0.85
N PHE A 160 -15.33 14.98 -0.23
CA PHE A 160 -15.65 15.51 -1.56
C PHE A 160 -17.02 15.05 -2.07
N LEU A 161 -17.35 13.77 -1.88
CA LEU A 161 -18.65 13.22 -2.26
C LEU A 161 -19.82 13.98 -1.62
N ASN A 162 -19.72 14.34 -0.37
CA ASN A 162 -20.77 15.08 0.36
C ASN A 162 -21.03 16.48 -0.23
N ASN A 163 -20.01 17.07 -0.86
CA ASN A 163 -20.11 18.40 -1.47
C ASN A 163 -20.72 18.37 -2.89
N PHE A 164 -21.02 17.19 -3.45
CA PHE A 164 -21.65 17.10 -4.76
C PHE A 164 -23.03 17.75 -4.74
N SER A 165 -23.26 18.66 -5.67
CA SER A 165 -24.52 19.35 -5.83
C SER A 165 -24.63 19.92 -7.26
N PRO A 166 -25.82 20.25 -7.77
CA PRO A 166 -25.98 20.87 -9.09
C PRO A 166 -25.21 22.19 -9.23
N ALA A 167 -24.95 22.89 -8.12
CA ALA A 167 -24.20 24.15 -8.13
C ALA A 167 -22.72 24.00 -8.52
N LEU A 168 -22.18 22.76 -8.59
CA LEU A 168 -20.80 22.52 -9.02
C LEU A 168 -20.58 22.80 -10.51
N ILE A 169 -21.63 22.67 -11.33
CA ILE A 169 -21.54 22.82 -12.80
C ILE A 169 -22.54 23.81 -13.24
N VAL A 170 -22.07 24.89 -13.88
CA VAL A 170 -22.93 25.97 -14.36
C VAL A 170 -23.69 25.54 -15.59
N ASN A 171 -23.03 24.81 -16.49
CA ASN A 171 -23.66 24.31 -17.73
C ASN A 171 -24.50 23.07 -17.37
N GLN A 172 -25.80 23.28 -17.23
CA GLN A 172 -26.75 22.21 -16.93
C GLN A 172 -27.09 21.42 -18.21
N GLY A 173 -27.64 20.26 -18.07
CA GLY A 173 -27.82 19.24 -19.09
C GLY A 173 -27.04 17.98 -18.70
N THR A 174 -26.92 17.02 -19.63
CA THR A 174 -26.19 15.79 -19.35
C THR A 174 -25.42 15.38 -20.60
N ASP A 175 -24.09 15.32 -20.49
CA ASP A 175 -23.14 14.84 -21.49
C ASP A 175 -22.42 13.60 -20.97
N LEU A 176 -22.97 12.43 -21.26
CA LEU A 176 -22.43 11.15 -20.80
C LEU A 176 -21.09 10.81 -21.48
N ALA A 177 -20.91 11.22 -22.76
CA ALA A 177 -19.68 10.99 -23.49
C ALA A 177 -18.50 11.73 -22.83
N LYS A 178 -18.72 13.01 -22.49
CA LYS A 178 -17.72 13.83 -21.83
C LYS A 178 -17.39 13.29 -20.43
N ALA A 179 -18.39 12.80 -19.70
CA ALA A 179 -18.21 12.16 -18.40
C ALA A 179 -17.31 10.92 -18.50
N ILE A 180 -17.58 10.03 -19.47
CA ILE A 180 -16.80 8.80 -19.70
C ILE A 180 -15.36 9.13 -20.13
N ARG A 181 -15.17 10.06 -21.08
CA ARG A 181 -13.85 10.49 -21.54
C ARG A 181 -13.05 11.12 -20.39
N THR A 182 -13.66 11.99 -19.59
CA THR A 182 -13.02 12.62 -18.42
C THR A 182 -12.64 11.58 -17.38
N ALA A 183 -13.54 10.66 -17.04
CA ALA A 183 -13.25 9.55 -16.11
C ALA A 183 -12.12 8.67 -16.63
N SER A 184 -12.11 8.39 -17.94
CA SER A 184 -11.05 7.63 -18.59
C SER A 184 -9.68 8.28 -18.44
N PHE A 185 -9.60 9.58 -18.42
CA PHE A 185 -8.34 10.33 -18.27
C PHE A 185 -7.75 10.28 -16.85
N CYS A 186 -8.56 9.94 -15.85
CA CYS A 186 -8.14 9.95 -14.44
C CYS A 186 -7.30 8.74 -14.02
N PHE A 187 -7.26 7.66 -14.80
CA PHE A 187 -6.57 6.45 -14.46
C PHE A 187 -5.05 6.58 -14.51
N THR A 188 -4.37 5.85 -13.62
CA THR A 188 -2.91 5.78 -13.66
C THR A 188 -2.45 4.87 -14.80
N GLN A 189 -1.17 5.03 -15.21
CA GLN A 189 -0.58 4.17 -16.26
C GLN A 189 -0.09 2.82 -15.70
N ARG A 190 -0.58 2.39 -14.53
CA ARG A 190 -0.20 1.09 -13.97
C ARG A 190 -0.76 -0.03 -14.82
N GLU A 191 0.12 -0.95 -15.19
CA GLU A 191 -0.23 -2.19 -15.86
C GLU A 191 -0.75 -3.22 -14.84
N HIS A 192 -1.58 -4.15 -15.30
CA HIS A 192 -2.15 -5.24 -14.49
C HIS A 192 -2.99 -4.80 -13.28
N VAL A 193 -3.63 -3.63 -13.36
CA VAL A 193 -4.61 -3.15 -12.38
C VAL A 193 -5.97 -3.09 -13.03
N GLY A 194 -6.98 -3.73 -12.45
CA GLY A 194 -8.36 -3.62 -12.91
C GLY A 194 -8.83 -2.17 -12.82
N LYS A 195 -9.42 -1.67 -13.91
CA LYS A 195 -9.90 -0.29 -14.03
C LYS A 195 -11.40 -0.29 -14.25
N ALA A 196 -12.13 0.37 -13.36
CA ALA A 196 -13.58 0.48 -13.40
C ALA A 196 -14.03 1.94 -13.43
N ILE A 197 -14.94 2.26 -14.32
CA ILE A 197 -15.71 3.51 -14.29
C ILE A 197 -17.10 3.17 -13.80
N ILE A 198 -17.54 3.80 -12.72
CA ILE A 198 -18.91 3.70 -12.22
C ILE A 198 -19.62 4.98 -12.61
N LEU A 199 -20.53 4.88 -13.56
CA LEU A 199 -21.33 5.99 -14.03
C LEU A 199 -22.69 5.98 -13.31
N ILE A 200 -23.04 7.06 -12.62
CA ILE A 200 -24.29 7.20 -11.86
C ILE A 200 -25.11 8.31 -12.48
N THR A 201 -26.22 7.97 -13.09
CA THR A 201 -27.05 8.90 -13.86
C THR A 201 -28.49 8.41 -13.93
N ASP A 202 -29.40 9.27 -14.36
CA ASP A 202 -30.76 8.91 -14.79
C ASP A 202 -30.84 8.60 -16.29
N GLY A 203 -29.71 8.64 -17.00
CA GLY A 203 -29.62 8.25 -18.39
C GLY A 203 -30.22 9.26 -19.39
N GLU A 204 -30.52 10.47 -18.98
CA GLU A 204 -30.86 11.54 -19.92
C GLU A 204 -29.57 11.96 -20.65
N ASP A 205 -29.45 11.66 -21.94
CA ASP A 205 -28.29 12.02 -22.76
C ASP A 205 -28.75 13.00 -23.85
N HIS A 206 -28.07 14.12 -23.97
CA HIS A 206 -28.44 15.18 -24.90
C HIS A 206 -27.52 15.25 -26.13
N GLU A 207 -26.35 14.60 -26.07
CA GLU A 207 -25.30 14.70 -27.08
C GLU A 207 -25.17 13.44 -27.98
N GLY A 208 -25.61 12.26 -27.50
CA GLY A 208 -25.73 11.02 -28.28
C GLY A 208 -24.42 10.27 -28.58
N GLU A 209 -23.26 10.71 -28.09
CA GLU A 209 -21.95 10.06 -28.33
C GLU A 209 -21.51 9.08 -27.23
N ALA A 210 -22.36 8.83 -26.25
CA ALA A 210 -21.98 8.06 -25.03
C ALA A 210 -21.54 6.62 -25.32
N ILE A 211 -22.17 5.97 -26.31
CA ILE A 211 -21.87 4.58 -26.69
C ILE A 211 -20.46 4.47 -27.31
N ASP A 212 -20.08 5.44 -28.13
CA ASP A 212 -18.75 5.43 -28.76
C ASP A 212 -17.65 5.73 -27.71
N ALA A 213 -17.89 6.68 -26.80
CA ALA A 213 -17.01 6.93 -25.68
C ALA A 213 -16.87 5.69 -24.79
N ALA A 214 -17.93 4.89 -24.63
CA ALA A 214 -17.87 3.64 -23.86
C ALA A 214 -17.02 2.56 -24.57
N LYS A 215 -17.11 2.44 -25.90
CA LYS A 215 -16.23 1.54 -26.67
C LYS A 215 -14.76 1.95 -26.56
N GLU A 216 -14.46 3.25 -26.71
CA GLU A 216 -13.12 3.80 -26.55
C GLU A 216 -12.55 3.47 -25.17
N ALA A 217 -13.34 3.60 -24.10
CA ALA A 217 -12.92 3.25 -22.75
C ALA A 217 -12.62 1.77 -22.60
N ARG A 218 -13.46 0.89 -23.18
CA ARG A 218 -13.25 -0.56 -23.16
C ARG A 218 -11.99 -0.98 -23.92
N GLU A 219 -11.74 -0.41 -25.08
CA GLU A 219 -10.51 -0.67 -25.85
C GLU A 219 -9.25 -0.26 -25.07
N ALA A 220 -9.37 0.75 -24.21
CA ALA A 220 -8.31 1.17 -23.31
C ALA A 220 -8.25 0.35 -21.98
N GLY A 221 -8.97 -0.78 -21.91
CA GLY A 221 -8.95 -1.70 -20.76
C GLY A 221 -9.73 -1.19 -19.54
N ARG A 222 -10.74 -0.34 -19.73
CA ARG A 222 -11.58 0.22 -18.65
C ARG A 222 -12.99 -0.31 -18.79
N ASN A 223 -13.51 -0.92 -17.70
CA ASN A 223 -14.87 -1.44 -17.69
C ASN A 223 -15.84 -0.39 -17.14
N ILE A 224 -17.01 -0.23 -17.77
CA ILE A 224 -18.01 0.77 -17.38
C ILE A 224 -19.20 0.08 -16.74
N TYR A 225 -19.45 0.40 -15.47
CA TYR A 225 -20.64 0.00 -14.73
C TYR A 225 -21.59 1.17 -14.62
N VAL A 226 -22.86 0.98 -15.01
CA VAL A 226 -23.84 2.06 -15.00
C VAL A 226 -24.87 1.79 -13.92
N LEU A 227 -24.99 2.72 -12.96
CA LEU A 227 -26.06 2.74 -11.97
C LEU A 227 -27.14 3.71 -12.43
N GLY A 228 -28.26 3.16 -12.89
CA GLY A 228 -29.43 3.95 -13.26
C GLY A 228 -30.25 4.31 -12.02
N ILE A 229 -30.32 5.60 -11.71
CA ILE A 229 -31.10 6.11 -10.59
C ILE A 229 -32.30 6.89 -11.09
N GLY A 230 -33.49 6.48 -10.71
CA GLY A 230 -34.71 7.16 -11.08
C GLY A 230 -35.86 6.18 -11.37
N SER A 231 -37.03 6.73 -11.62
CA SER A 231 -38.20 5.95 -12.02
C SER A 231 -38.45 6.05 -13.53
N PRO A 232 -38.73 4.94 -14.24
CA PRO A 232 -39.18 4.98 -15.64
C PRO A 232 -40.51 5.75 -15.83
N LYS A 233 -41.31 5.81 -14.76
CA LYS A 233 -42.56 6.60 -14.77
C LYS A 233 -42.34 8.12 -14.80
N GLY A 234 -41.17 8.54 -14.38
CA GLY A 234 -40.78 9.94 -14.25
C GLY A 234 -41.14 10.56 -12.94
N SER A 235 -40.37 11.59 -12.57
CA SER A 235 -40.56 12.41 -11.39
C SER A 235 -40.36 13.89 -11.73
N LEU A 236 -41.08 14.77 -11.03
CA LEU A 236 -40.96 16.21 -11.24
C LEU A 236 -39.63 16.71 -10.66
N VAL A 237 -38.98 17.57 -11.40
CA VAL A 237 -37.71 18.17 -11.01
C VAL A 237 -37.97 19.39 -10.12
N PRO A 238 -37.48 19.46 -8.89
CA PRO A 238 -37.65 20.65 -8.04
C PRO A 238 -36.95 21.85 -8.63
N ASN A 239 -37.46 23.05 -8.35
CA ASN A 239 -36.81 24.29 -8.77
C ASN A 239 -35.43 24.38 -8.04
N PRO A 240 -34.32 24.60 -8.76
CA PRO A 240 -32.98 24.73 -8.17
C PRO A 240 -32.87 25.98 -7.27
N ASP A 241 -33.69 26.99 -7.44
CA ASP A 241 -33.76 28.13 -6.51
C ASP A 241 -34.77 27.83 -5.36
N PRO A 242 -34.30 27.58 -4.13
CA PRO A 242 -35.20 27.29 -3.00
C PRO A 242 -36.18 28.43 -2.65
N ARG A 243 -35.87 29.66 -3.09
CA ARG A 243 -36.69 30.83 -2.82
C ARG A 243 -37.96 30.86 -3.67
N GLN A 244 -37.91 30.26 -4.87
CA GLN A 244 -39.04 30.24 -5.76
C GLN A 244 -40.01 29.09 -5.46
N GLY A 245 -39.53 28.04 -4.79
CA GLY A 245 -40.32 26.86 -4.49
C GLY A 245 -40.90 26.17 -5.72
N GLY A 246 -41.62 25.06 -5.51
CA GLY A 246 -42.27 24.34 -6.61
C GLY A 246 -41.32 23.54 -7.51
N TYR A 247 -41.72 23.37 -8.78
CA TYR A 247 -41.01 22.54 -9.74
C TYR A 247 -40.48 23.38 -10.92
N MET A 248 -39.42 22.89 -11.57
CA MET A 248 -38.92 23.52 -12.81
C MET A 248 -40.02 23.58 -13.88
N ILE A 249 -40.05 24.67 -14.59
CA ILE A 249 -40.99 24.92 -15.71
C ILE A 249 -40.15 25.06 -16.97
N ASP A 250 -40.55 24.41 -18.04
CA ASP A 250 -39.91 24.51 -19.35
C ASP A 250 -40.33 25.83 -20.08
N ASN A 251 -39.75 26.05 -21.24
CA ASN A 251 -40.06 27.24 -22.05
C ASN A 251 -41.51 27.29 -22.54
N THR A 252 -42.27 26.18 -22.39
CA THR A 252 -43.69 26.09 -22.78
C THR A 252 -44.62 26.29 -21.59
N GLY A 253 -44.10 26.49 -20.38
CA GLY A 253 -44.88 26.65 -19.15
C GLY A 253 -45.31 25.34 -18.51
N GLN A 254 -44.78 24.19 -18.94
CA GLN A 254 -45.05 22.88 -18.37
C GLN A 254 -44.02 22.52 -17.35
N GLN A 255 -44.44 21.73 -16.34
CA GLN A 255 -43.51 21.23 -15.34
C GLN A 255 -42.55 20.21 -15.95
N VAL A 256 -41.25 20.36 -15.69
CA VAL A 256 -40.20 19.46 -16.17
C VAL A 256 -40.29 18.14 -15.42
N MET A 257 -40.42 17.04 -16.18
CA MET A 257 -40.47 15.68 -15.70
C MET A 257 -39.25 14.91 -16.22
N SER A 258 -38.39 14.45 -15.31
CA SER A 258 -37.26 13.60 -15.63
C SER A 258 -37.62 12.12 -15.48
N ARG A 259 -37.17 11.29 -16.44
CA ARG A 259 -37.41 9.84 -16.48
C ARG A 259 -36.08 9.09 -16.58
N LEU A 260 -35.99 7.96 -15.90
CA LEU A 260 -34.86 7.07 -16.11
C LEU A 260 -34.90 6.47 -17.51
N ASN A 261 -33.85 6.69 -18.28
CA ASN A 261 -33.65 6.05 -19.58
C ASN A 261 -32.78 4.80 -19.42
N GLU A 262 -33.45 3.68 -19.13
CA GLU A 262 -32.74 2.40 -18.92
C GLU A 262 -32.08 1.86 -20.18
N GLU A 263 -32.62 2.17 -21.36
CA GLU A 263 -32.13 1.64 -22.63
C GLU A 263 -30.71 2.16 -22.91
N ILE A 264 -30.50 3.45 -22.85
CA ILE A 264 -29.17 4.07 -23.06
C ILE A 264 -28.17 3.62 -21.98
N CYS A 265 -28.63 3.49 -20.72
CA CYS A 265 -27.79 3.01 -19.63
C CYS A 265 -27.29 1.56 -19.85
N ARG A 266 -28.13 0.68 -20.37
CA ARG A 266 -27.78 -0.70 -20.72
C ARG A 266 -26.82 -0.76 -21.91
N GLU A 267 -27.06 0.05 -22.94
CA GLU A 267 -26.20 0.12 -24.14
C GLU A 267 -24.79 0.59 -23.76
N ILE A 268 -24.68 1.65 -22.96
CA ILE A 268 -23.39 2.15 -22.45
C ILE A 268 -22.64 1.07 -21.64
N ALA A 269 -23.33 0.41 -20.70
CA ALA A 269 -22.73 -0.64 -19.89
C ALA A 269 -22.27 -1.82 -20.75
N GLN A 270 -23.04 -2.24 -21.72
CA GLN A 270 -22.70 -3.31 -22.65
C GLN A 270 -21.52 -2.94 -23.55
N ALA A 271 -21.53 -1.75 -24.14
CA ALA A 271 -20.44 -1.23 -24.95
C ALA A 271 -19.14 -1.10 -24.14
N GLY A 272 -19.24 -0.65 -22.88
CA GLY A 272 -18.13 -0.51 -21.93
C GLY A 272 -17.66 -1.81 -21.28
N GLY A 273 -18.27 -2.97 -21.61
CA GLY A 273 -17.82 -4.28 -21.08
C GLY A 273 -18.13 -4.53 -19.61
N GLY A 274 -18.99 -3.75 -18.98
CA GLY A 274 -19.45 -3.89 -17.61
C GLY A 274 -20.91 -4.32 -17.49
N ALA A 275 -21.62 -3.79 -16.50
CA ALA A 275 -23.02 -4.15 -16.21
C ALA A 275 -23.86 -2.91 -15.89
N TYR A 276 -25.14 -2.97 -16.26
CA TYR A 276 -26.17 -2.02 -15.84
C TYR A 276 -26.85 -2.53 -14.57
N ILE A 277 -27.02 -1.64 -13.61
CA ILE A 277 -27.70 -1.92 -12.34
C ILE A 277 -28.76 -0.85 -12.10
N HIS A 278 -30.01 -1.26 -12.05
CA HIS A 278 -31.11 -0.37 -11.66
C HIS A 278 -31.16 -0.23 -10.14
N VAL A 279 -31.19 1.00 -9.65
CA VAL A 279 -31.21 1.32 -8.23
C VAL A 279 -32.67 1.40 -7.73
N GLU A 280 -33.31 0.25 -7.56
CA GLU A 280 -34.59 0.20 -6.84
C GLU A 280 -34.37 0.26 -5.33
N ASN A 281 -33.45 -0.57 -4.82
CA ASN A 281 -33.04 -0.61 -3.42
C ASN A 281 -31.53 -0.41 -3.31
N ASN A 282 -31.12 0.51 -2.46
CA ASN A 282 -29.72 0.88 -2.29
C ASN A 282 -28.84 -0.30 -1.86
N ALA A 283 -29.32 -1.21 -0.99
CA ALA A 283 -28.55 -2.35 -0.51
C ALA A 283 -28.34 -3.41 -1.61
N THR A 284 -29.37 -3.67 -2.42
CA THR A 284 -29.28 -4.64 -3.51
C THR A 284 -28.37 -4.15 -4.62
N ALA A 285 -28.50 -2.88 -5.00
CA ALA A 285 -27.64 -2.26 -6.02
C ALA A 285 -26.18 -2.26 -5.61
N GLN A 286 -25.88 -1.93 -4.35
CA GLN A 286 -24.53 -1.98 -3.80
C GLN A 286 -23.93 -3.38 -3.87
N LYS A 287 -24.69 -4.41 -3.47
CA LYS A 287 -24.23 -5.81 -3.50
C LYS A 287 -23.92 -6.27 -4.93
N GLN A 288 -24.82 -5.98 -5.88
CA GLN A 288 -24.61 -6.33 -7.29
C GLN A 288 -23.38 -5.64 -7.88
N LEU A 289 -23.16 -4.35 -7.54
CA LEU A 289 -22.00 -3.63 -7.99
C LEU A 289 -20.71 -4.22 -7.39
N GLN A 290 -20.71 -4.54 -6.10
CA GLN A 290 -19.54 -5.17 -5.44
C GLN A 290 -19.21 -6.52 -6.09
N GLU A 291 -20.21 -7.37 -6.33
CA GLU A 291 -20.02 -8.67 -7.00
C GLU A 291 -19.48 -8.51 -8.43
N ALA A 292 -19.85 -7.41 -9.12
CA ALA A 292 -19.35 -7.10 -10.45
C ALA A 292 -17.89 -6.62 -10.42
N LEU A 293 -17.54 -5.77 -9.45
CA LEU A 293 -16.17 -5.27 -9.26
C LEU A 293 -15.21 -6.37 -8.78
N ASP A 294 -15.68 -7.32 -7.97
CA ASP A 294 -14.86 -8.44 -7.48
C ASP A 294 -14.42 -9.41 -8.59
N LYS A 295 -15.08 -9.37 -9.75
CA LYS A 295 -14.69 -10.14 -10.94
C LYS A 295 -13.53 -9.52 -11.72
N LEU A 296 -13.20 -8.27 -11.46
CA LEU A 296 -12.08 -7.60 -12.10
C LEU A 296 -10.74 -8.18 -11.58
N GLU A 297 -9.74 -8.23 -12.44
CA GLU A 297 -8.41 -8.65 -12.07
C GLU A 297 -7.84 -7.70 -11.01
N LYS A 298 -7.55 -8.27 -9.86
CA LYS A 298 -6.85 -7.56 -8.79
C LYS A 298 -5.35 -7.73 -9.02
N ALA A 299 -4.64 -6.64 -9.26
CA ALA A 299 -3.19 -6.70 -9.42
C ALA A 299 -2.53 -7.21 -8.14
N GLU A 300 -1.58 -8.14 -8.28
CA GLU A 300 -0.75 -8.59 -7.17
C GLU A 300 0.36 -7.56 -6.92
N SER A 301 0.29 -6.80 -5.85
CA SER A 301 1.44 -6.04 -5.40
C SER A 301 2.27 -6.91 -4.46
N THR A 302 3.47 -7.25 -4.88
CA THR A 302 4.48 -7.79 -3.98
C THR A 302 4.92 -6.66 -3.04
N VAL A 303 4.37 -6.62 -1.84
CA VAL A 303 4.96 -5.81 -0.77
C VAL A 303 6.22 -6.54 -0.35
N TYR A 304 7.37 -5.95 -0.65
CA TYR A 304 8.62 -6.36 -0.03
C TYR A 304 8.46 -6.16 1.47
N SER A 305 8.31 -7.24 2.24
CA SER A 305 8.43 -7.15 3.68
C SER A 305 9.88 -6.80 3.98
N ASP A 306 10.10 -5.67 4.62
CA ASP A 306 11.40 -5.33 5.18
C ASP A 306 11.76 -6.43 6.17
N PHE A 307 12.85 -7.15 5.88
CA PHE A 307 13.40 -8.11 6.83
C PHE A 307 14.07 -7.32 7.94
N ASP A 308 13.71 -7.62 9.19
CA ASP A 308 14.38 -7.01 10.34
C ASP A 308 15.87 -7.36 10.32
N GLU A 309 16.69 -6.34 10.16
CA GLU A 309 18.14 -6.45 10.18
C GLU A 309 18.62 -6.69 11.63
N GLN A 310 19.26 -7.82 11.88
CA GLN A 310 19.74 -8.22 13.20
C GLN A 310 21.24 -7.92 13.40
N PHE A 311 21.84 -7.08 12.56
CA PHE A 311 23.27 -6.74 12.64
C PHE A 311 23.63 -6.08 13.98
N GLN A 312 22.68 -5.39 14.62
CA GLN A 312 22.88 -4.71 15.90
C GLN A 312 23.19 -5.71 17.02
N ALA A 313 22.50 -6.84 17.09
CA ALA A 313 22.73 -7.87 18.11
C ALA A 313 24.10 -8.52 17.92
N VAL A 314 24.50 -8.82 16.69
CA VAL A 314 25.81 -9.39 16.35
C VAL A 314 26.91 -8.39 16.65
N GLY A 315 26.72 -7.10 16.32
CA GLY A 315 27.66 -6.02 16.61
C GLY A 315 27.86 -5.81 18.12
N LEU A 316 26.79 -5.88 18.91
CA LEU A 316 26.85 -5.74 20.36
C LEU A 316 27.64 -6.91 20.99
N LEU A 317 27.46 -8.12 20.49
CA LEU A 317 28.22 -9.29 20.95
C LEU A 317 29.71 -9.16 20.60
N ALA A 318 30.05 -8.69 19.39
CA ALA A 318 31.42 -8.43 18.99
C ALA A 318 32.08 -7.36 19.88
N LEU A 319 31.36 -6.27 20.17
CA LEU A 319 31.83 -5.21 21.07
C LEU A 319 32.08 -5.73 22.47
N LEU A 320 31.22 -6.58 23.00
CA LEU A 320 31.37 -7.19 24.32
C LEU A 320 32.62 -8.05 24.37
N LEU A 321 32.92 -8.85 23.34
CA LEU A 321 34.17 -9.63 23.27
C LEU A 321 35.41 -8.74 23.26
N LEU A 322 35.39 -7.63 22.54
CA LEU A 322 36.49 -6.65 22.52
C LEU A 322 36.70 -5.99 23.88
N ILE A 323 35.63 -5.63 24.58
CA ILE A 323 35.73 -5.06 25.93
C ILE A 323 36.35 -6.10 26.90
N ILE A 324 35.90 -7.34 26.83
CA ILE A 324 36.50 -8.43 27.67
C ILE A 324 37.99 -8.59 27.34
N GLU A 325 38.35 -8.55 26.06
CA GLU A 325 39.75 -8.68 25.61
C GLU A 325 40.62 -7.57 26.21
N ILE A 326 40.15 -6.31 26.15
CA ILE A 326 40.88 -5.15 26.73
C ILE A 326 41.02 -5.29 28.26
N CYS A 327 40.00 -5.81 28.95
CA CYS A 327 40.04 -6.02 30.41
C CYS A 327 41.04 -7.10 30.84
N ILE A 328 41.43 -8.02 29.96
CA ILE A 328 42.42 -9.06 30.26
C ILE A 328 43.83 -8.47 30.11
N LEU A 329 44.48 -8.19 31.24
CA LEU A 329 45.85 -7.72 31.26
C LEU A 329 46.84 -8.85 30.86
N ASP A 330 47.81 -8.54 30.00
CA ASP A 330 48.81 -9.49 29.52
C ASP A 330 49.72 -10.06 30.64
N ARG A 331 49.99 -9.24 31.63
CA ARG A 331 50.83 -9.59 32.79
C ARG A 331 50.00 -9.86 34.05
N ARG A 332 50.48 -10.74 34.89
CA ARG A 332 49.87 -10.95 36.20
C ARG A 332 50.03 -9.68 37.04
N ASN A 333 48.94 -9.05 37.42
CA ASN A 333 48.93 -7.81 38.18
C ASN A 333 49.31 -8.11 39.66
N PRO A 334 50.44 -7.63 40.20
CA PRO A 334 50.86 -7.91 41.56
C PRO A 334 49.91 -7.30 42.59
N THR A 335 49.19 -6.25 42.25
CA THR A 335 48.21 -5.60 43.15
C THR A 335 46.96 -6.44 43.38
N MET A 336 46.51 -7.22 42.41
CA MET A 336 45.35 -8.13 42.60
C MET A 336 45.68 -9.35 43.45
N LYS A 337 46.95 -9.73 43.61
CA LYS A 337 47.38 -10.79 44.55
C LYS A 337 47.18 -10.37 46.01
N LYS A 338 47.10 -9.08 46.31
CA LYS A 338 46.88 -8.55 47.67
C LYS A 338 45.39 -8.51 48.05
N LEU A 339 44.50 -8.50 47.10
CA LEU A 339 43.06 -8.60 47.31
C LEU A 339 42.67 -10.09 47.40
N LYS A 340 42.83 -10.66 48.59
CA LYS A 340 42.34 -11.99 48.92
C LYS A 340 40.81 -11.95 49.06
N LEU A 341 40.09 -11.89 47.94
CA LEU A 341 38.61 -11.89 47.94
C LEU A 341 37.97 -13.26 48.18
N PHE A 342 38.74 -14.34 48.09
CA PHE A 342 38.29 -15.69 48.47
C PHE A 342 39.44 -16.47 49.11
N LYS A 343 39.53 -16.41 50.45
CA LYS A 343 40.17 -17.45 51.23
C LYS A 343 39.12 -18.50 51.57
N ARG A 344 39.25 -19.67 51.00
CA ARG A 344 38.89 -20.91 51.65
C ARG A 344 40.17 -21.57 52.11
#